data_06ff54b2008823196bd4a0ad6737ea58
#
_entry.id   06ff54b2008823196bd4a0ad6737ea58
#
_cell.length_a   1.000
_cell.length_b   1.000
_cell.length_c   1.000
_cell.angle_alpha   90.00
_cell.angle_beta   90.00
_cell.angle_gamma   90.00
#
_symmetry.space_group_name_H-M   'P 1'
#
loop_
_entity.id
_entity.type
_entity.pdbx_description
1 polymer ?
#
loop_
_entity_poly.entity_id
_entity_poly.type
_entity_poly.pdbx_seq_one_letter_code
_entity_poly.pdbx_strand_id
1 'polypeptide(L)'
;MTMWSDNRNHVLDDVLTSAVLALCAQLIGLPPGQFVALVVLTQLSESLQHANLRLDFGRWGERLWVSPRFHRLHHSIGDGHESVQAGTGRVVLGGHNFGVLLPWWDMLFGTANFKPGYGPTGVRDQVEQGRRYGEGFWSQQWLGLQRLRNRA
;
A
#
# COMPACT_ATOMS: atom_id res chain seq x y z
N MET A 1 9.54 3.48 7.07
CA MET A 1 8.58 2.36 7.18
C MET A 1 9.04 1.43 8.28
N THR A 2 8.13 0.88 9.04
CA THR A 2 8.38 -0.14 10.06
C THR A 2 7.27 -1.16 9.98
N MET A 3 7.50 -2.42 10.42
CA MET A 3 6.46 -3.47 10.47
C MET A 3 5.18 -2.99 11.20
N TRP A 4 5.32 -2.12 12.19
CA TRP A 4 4.21 -1.55 12.96
C TRP A 4 3.47 -0.41 12.25
N SER A 5 3.96 0.09 11.11
CA SER A 5 3.28 1.13 10.33
C SER A 5 2.19 0.60 9.40
N ASP A 6 2.17 -0.71 9.19
CA ASP A 6 1.22 -1.40 8.34
C ASP A 6 -0.23 -1.26 8.81
N ASN A 7 -0.45 -1.36 10.11
CA ASN A 7 -1.78 -1.31 10.75
C ASN A 7 -2.19 0.11 11.21
N ARG A 8 -1.81 1.15 10.47
CA ARG A 8 -2.19 2.55 10.80
C ARG A 8 -3.31 3.10 9.94
N ASN A 9 -4.15 2.24 9.41
CA ASN A 9 -5.31 2.63 8.65
C ASN A 9 -6.39 3.26 9.54
N HIS A 10 -7.37 3.90 8.92
CA HIS A 10 -8.55 4.34 9.63
C HIS A 10 -9.45 3.13 9.91
N VAL A 11 -9.90 2.98 11.17
CA VAL A 11 -10.74 1.81 11.57
C VAL A 11 -11.96 1.64 10.67
N LEU A 12 -12.57 2.73 10.23
CA LEU A 12 -13.71 2.68 9.31
C LEU A 12 -13.31 2.06 7.96
N ASP A 13 -12.13 2.40 7.44
CA ASP A 13 -11.60 1.84 6.20
C ASP A 13 -11.35 0.34 6.35
N ASP A 14 -10.70 -0.08 7.43
CA ASP A 14 -10.45 -1.49 7.72
C ASP A 14 -11.74 -2.30 7.82
N VAL A 15 -12.76 -1.76 8.50
CA VAL A 15 -14.07 -2.42 8.64
C VAL A 15 -14.77 -2.54 7.29
N LEU A 16 -14.83 -1.46 6.50
CA LEU A 16 -15.48 -1.48 5.20
C LEU A 16 -14.77 -2.42 4.22
N THR A 17 -13.45 -2.35 4.15
CA THR A 17 -12.65 -3.21 3.27
C THR A 17 -12.81 -4.68 3.67
N SER A 18 -12.72 -4.99 4.95
CA SER A 18 -12.91 -6.36 5.45
C SER A 18 -14.31 -6.89 5.15
N ALA A 19 -15.34 -6.07 5.32
CA ALA A 19 -16.72 -6.45 5.01
C ALA A 19 -16.92 -6.73 3.52
N VAL A 20 -16.39 -5.87 2.65
CA VAL A 20 -16.45 -6.06 1.19
C VAL A 20 -15.71 -7.32 0.77
N LEU A 21 -14.50 -7.54 1.27
CA LEU A 21 -13.70 -8.73 0.95
C LEU A 21 -14.39 -10.01 1.44
N ALA A 22 -14.95 -10.01 2.65
CA ALA A 22 -15.70 -11.14 3.17
C ALA A 22 -16.95 -11.44 2.34
N LEU A 23 -17.69 -10.41 1.92
CA LEU A 23 -18.84 -10.55 1.04
C LEU A 23 -18.43 -11.13 -0.31
N CYS A 24 -17.39 -10.60 -0.95
CA CYS A 24 -16.86 -11.13 -2.21
C CYS A 24 -16.43 -12.59 -2.08
N ALA A 25 -15.74 -12.95 -0.99
CA ALA A 25 -15.32 -14.33 -0.73
C ALA A 25 -16.53 -15.27 -0.63
N GLN A 26 -17.59 -14.85 0.04
CA GLN A 26 -18.84 -15.59 0.15
C GLN A 26 -19.53 -15.78 -1.21
N LEU A 27 -19.61 -14.69 -2.01
CA LEU A 27 -20.25 -14.72 -3.33
C LEU A 27 -19.55 -15.67 -4.31
N ILE A 28 -18.23 -15.79 -4.23
CA ILE A 28 -17.48 -16.76 -5.07
C ILE A 28 -17.40 -18.16 -4.45
N GLY A 29 -18.02 -18.37 -3.29
CA GLY A 29 -18.07 -19.69 -2.63
C GLY A 29 -16.79 -20.08 -1.91
N LEU A 30 -15.92 -19.13 -1.53
CA LEU A 30 -14.70 -19.41 -0.77
C LEU A 30 -15.04 -19.81 0.67
N PRO A 31 -14.64 -21.01 1.13
CA PRO A 31 -14.89 -21.44 2.51
C PRO A 31 -14.25 -20.50 3.53
N PRO A 32 -14.92 -20.22 4.68
CA PRO A 32 -14.43 -19.27 5.68
C PRO A 32 -13.00 -19.55 6.16
N GLY A 33 -12.64 -20.82 6.36
CA GLY A 33 -11.29 -21.20 6.78
C GLY A 33 -10.21 -20.85 5.75
N GLN A 34 -10.52 -21.02 4.46
CA GLN A 34 -9.60 -20.63 3.38
C GLN A 34 -9.49 -19.12 3.28
N PHE A 35 -10.60 -18.39 3.45
CA PHE A 35 -10.59 -16.94 3.49
C PHE A 35 -9.70 -16.41 4.62
N VAL A 36 -9.85 -16.94 5.85
CA VAL A 36 -9.00 -16.57 6.98
C VAL A 36 -7.53 -16.87 6.71
N ALA A 37 -7.22 -18.05 6.15
CA ALA A 37 -5.85 -18.41 5.80
C ALA A 37 -5.24 -17.43 4.77
N LEU A 38 -6.01 -17.02 3.77
CA LEU A 38 -5.59 -16.03 2.77
C LEU A 38 -5.33 -14.66 3.43
N VAL A 39 -6.23 -14.21 4.31
CA VAL A 39 -6.05 -12.94 5.06
C VAL A 39 -4.79 -12.97 5.90
N VAL A 40 -4.54 -14.06 6.64
CA VAL A 40 -3.32 -14.21 7.44
C VAL A 40 -2.07 -14.17 6.56
N LEU A 41 -2.07 -14.89 5.45
CA LEU A 41 -0.94 -14.90 4.52
C LEU A 41 -0.67 -13.50 3.95
N THR A 42 -1.73 -12.79 3.55
CA THR A 42 -1.66 -11.41 3.04
C THR A 42 -1.07 -10.49 4.11
N GLN A 43 -1.57 -10.54 5.33
CA GLN A 43 -1.12 -9.71 6.44
C GLN A 43 0.35 -9.96 6.81
N LEU A 44 0.80 -11.22 6.80
CA LEU A 44 2.21 -11.56 7.02
C LEU A 44 3.11 -11.02 5.89
N SER A 45 2.64 -11.12 4.65
CA SER A 45 3.35 -10.57 3.49
C SER A 45 3.46 -9.05 3.58
N GLU A 46 2.38 -8.34 3.87
CA GLU A 46 2.36 -6.89 4.06
C GLU A 46 3.29 -6.44 5.18
N SER A 47 3.24 -7.11 6.33
CA SER A 47 4.13 -6.82 7.46
C SER A 47 5.62 -6.98 7.07
N LEU A 48 5.94 -7.99 6.28
CA LEU A 48 7.30 -8.16 5.74
C LEU A 48 7.66 -7.04 4.75
N GLN A 49 6.75 -6.65 3.88
CA GLN A 49 6.96 -5.58 2.89
C GLN A 49 7.17 -4.21 3.55
N HIS A 50 6.49 -3.94 4.65
CA HIS A 50 6.65 -2.72 5.43
C HIS A 50 7.84 -2.77 6.40
N ALA A 51 8.47 -3.92 6.58
CA ALA A 51 9.70 -4.00 7.35
C ALA A 51 10.80 -3.14 6.68
N ASN A 52 11.60 -2.44 7.49
CA ASN A 52 12.70 -1.63 6.95
C ASN A 52 13.89 -2.53 6.55
N LEU A 53 13.61 -3.51 5.71
CA LEU A 53 14.57 -4.46 5.18
C LEU A 53 14.97 -4.09 3.76
N ARG A 54 16.27 -4.24 3.46
CA ARG A 54 16.80 -4.15 2.10
C ARG A 54 16.81 -5.53 1.47
N LEU A 55 15.62 -6.09 1.26
CA LEU A 55 15.42 -7.42 0.74
C LEU A 55 14.73 -7.33 -0.62
N ASP A 56 15.32 -7.98 -1.60
CA ASP A 56 14.70 -8.26 -2.90
C ASP A 56 14.71 -9.79 -3.13
N PHE A 57 13.84 -10.24 -4.01
CA PHE A 57 13.72 -11.65 -4.35
C PHE A 57 14.40 -12.00 -5.69
N GLY A 58 15.24 -11.11 -6.18
CA GLY A 58 15.91 -11.22 -7.45
C GLY A 58 14.95 -11.10 -8.66
N ARG A 59 15.53 -11.16 -9.85
CA ARG A 59 14.79 -10.90 -11.11
C ARG A 59 13.54 -11.76 -11.29
N TRP A 60 13.58 -13.01 -10.90
CA TRP A 60 12.46 -13.95 -11.09
C TRP A 60 11.51 -13.94 -9.90
N GLY A 61 12.04 -13.92 -8.68
CA GLY A 61 11.22 -13.94 -7.47
C GLY A 61 10.32 -12.72 -7.35
N GLU A 62 10.78 -11.54 -7.77
CA GLU A 62 9.97 -10.31 -7.78
C GLU A 62 8.86 -10.29 -8.83
N ARG A 63 8.85 -11.22 -9.77
CA ARG A 63 7.73 -11.43 -10.70
C ARG A 63 6.72 -12.46 -10.21
N LEU A 64 7.09 -13.20 -9.17
CA LEU A 64 6.23 -14.22 -8.56
C LEU A 64 5.62 -13.75 -7.26
N TRP A 65 6.33 -12.93 -6.49
CA TRP A 65 5.89 -12.45 -5.20
C TRP A 65 6.38 -11.03 -4.93
N VAL A 66 5.52 -10.21 -4.29
CA VAL A 66 5.85 -8.84 -3.94
C VAL A 66 6.90 -8.81 -2.83
N SER A 67 8.07 -8.27 -3.15
CA SER A 67 9.18 -8.13 -2.19
C SER A 67 9.10 -6.82 -1.40
N PRO A 68 9.81 -6.71 -0.27
CA PRO A 68 9.98 -5.45 0.44
C PRO A 68 10.52 -4.32 -0.45
N ARG A 69 11.45 -4.62 -1.37
CA ARG A 69 11.97 -3.64 -2.33
C ARG A 69 10.90 -3.19 -3.32
N PHE A 70 10.13 -4.11 -3.89
CA PHE A 70 9.07 -3.81 -4.84
C PHE A 70 7.98 -2.94 -4.21
N HIS A 71 7.53 -3.31 -3.02
CA HIS A 71 6.50 -2.56 -2.27
C HIS A 71 7.03 -1.20 -1.78
N ARG A 72 8.32 -1.10 -1.44
CA ARG A 72 8.94 0.16 -1.04
C ARG A 72 8.87 1.22 -2.12
N LEU A 73 8.94 0.86 -3.40
CA LEU A 73 8.74 1.79 -4.51
C LEU A 73 7.32 2.39 -4.52
N HIS A 74 6.30 1.61 -4.12
CA HIS A 74 4.94 2.11 -3.93
C HIS A 74 4.89 3.27 -2.92
N HIS A 75 5.65 3.18 -1.84
CA HIS A 75 5.72 4.22 -0.80
C HIS A 75 6.80 5.28 -1.05
N SER A 76 7.46 5.27 -2.18
CA SER A 76 8.56 6.19 -2.48
C SER A 76 8.05 7.62 -2.70
N ILE A 77 8.76 8.60 -2.12
CA ILE A 77 8.54 10.02 -2.37
C ILE A 77 9.23 10.36 -3.70
N GLY A 78 8.54 10.32 -4.80
CA GLY A 78 9.12 10.62 -6.12
C GLY A 78 8.74 9.60 -7.18
N ASP A 79 8.92 8.33 -6.90
CA ASP A 79 8.50 7.23 -7.79
C ASP A 79 7.19 6.56 -7.32
N GLY A 80 6.55 7.04 -6.25
CA GLY A 80 5.35 6.47 -5.64
C GLY A 80 4.04 6.86 -6.31
N HIS A 81 3.08 7.36 -5.54
CA HIS A 81 1.72 7.69 -6.01
C HIS A 81 1.66 8.87 -6.99
N GLU A 82 2.65 9.73 -7.00
CA GLU A 82 2.74 10.86 -7.91
C GLU A 82 3.98 10.72 -8.78
N SER A 83 3.78 10.50 -10.04
CA SER A 83 4.86 10.49 -11.04
C SER A 83 4.79 11.75 -11.89
N VAL A 84 5.93 12.33 -12.16
CA VAL A 84 6.04 13.40 -13.17
C VAL A 84 6.27 12.71 -14.51
N GLN A 85 5.38 12.93 -15.46
CA GLN A 85 5.52 12.37 -16.79
C GLN A 85 6.75 12.99 -17.48
N ALA A 86 7.70 12.14 -17.86
CA ALA A 86 8.90 12.57 -18.56
C ALA A 86 8.55 13.32 -19.84
N GLY A 87 9.16 14.50 -20.04
CA GLY A 87 8.97 15.34 -21.23
C GLY A 87 7.83 16.36 -21.15
N THR A 88 6.83 16.19 -20.32
CA THR A 88 5.71 17.15 -20.18
C THR A 88 5.69 17.88 -18.83
N GLY A 89 6.45 17.41 -17.84
CA GLY A 89 6.40 17.94 -16.48
C GLY A 89 5.05 17.77 -15.78
N ARG A 90 4.09 17.08 -16.41
CA ARG A 90 2.75 16.87 -15.85
C ARG A 90 2.80 15.85 -14.74
N VAL A 91 2.28 16.21 -13.58
CA VAL A 91 2.04 15.24 -12.49
C VAL A 91 0.93 14.30 -12.94
N VAL A 92 1.26 13.03 -13.05
CA VAL A 92 0.31 11.97 -13.34
C VAL A 92 -0.01 11.29 -12.01
N LEU A 93 -1.24 11.41 -11.57
CA LEU A 93 -1.76 10.62 -10.46
C LEU A 93 -1.84 9.17 -10.92
N GLY A 94 -0.81 8.41 -10.61
CA GLY A 94 -0.76 7.05 -11.08
C GLY A 94 0.23 6.29 -10.30
N GLY A 95 0.46 5.95 -9.30
CA GLY A 95 1.48 5.17 -8.59
C GLY A 95 1.94 3.92 -9.33
N HIS A 96 2.80 3.22 -8.67
CA HIS A 96 3.37 1.96 -9.13
C HIS A 96 3.16 0.90 -8.04
N ASN A 97 3.21 -0.37 -8.45
CA ASN A 97 3.35 -1.49 -7.53
C ASN A 97 2.24 -1.60 -6.48
N PHE A 98 0.99 -1.64 -6.95
CA PHE A 98 -0.21 -1.74 -6.09
C PHE A 98 -0.45 -3.15 -5.55
N GLY A 99 0.17 -4.17 -6.15
CA GLY A 99 0.01 -5.56 -5.74
C GLY A 99 0.48 -5.81 -4.30
N VAL A 100 -0.29 -6.60 -3.57
CA VAL A 100 0.00 -6.96 -2.17
C VAL A 100 0.72 -8.31 -2.07
N LEU A 101 0.23 -9.33 -2.75
CA LEU A 101 0.86 -10.66 -2.78
C LEU A 101 1.62 -10.90 -4.08
N LEU A 102 0.92 -10.71 -5.19
CA LEU A 102 1.39 -11.04 -6.53
C LEU A 102 1.51 -9.76 -7.35
N PRO A 103 2.64 -9.50 -8.00
CA PRO A 103 2.84 -8.32 -8.85
C PRO A 103 2.17 -8.46 -10.23
N TRP A 104 1.44 -9.55 -10.47
CA TRP A 104 0.90 -9.89 -11.78
C TRP A 104 -0.10 -8.88 -12.29
N TRP A 105 -0.92 -8.31 -11.41
CA TRP A 105 -1.84 -7.23 -11.77
C TRP A 105 -1.10 -5.98 -12.20
N ASP A 106 -0.03 -5.60 -11.47
CA ASP A 106 0.82 -4.50 -11.88
C ASP A 106 1.48 -4.74 -13.23
N MET A 107 1.94 -5.98 -13.49
CA MET A 107 2.50 -6.35 -14.78
C MET A 107 1.47 -6.30 -15.89
N LEU A 108 0.24 -6.76 -15.63
CA LEU A 108 -0.86 -6.76 -16.59
C LEU A 108 -1.31 -5.33 -16.96
N PHE A 109 -1.44 -4.45 -15.96
CA PHE A 109 -1.90 -3.08 -16.14
C PHE A 109 -0.77 -2.08 -16.41
N GLY A 110 0.49 -2.53 -16.52
CA GLY A 110 1.64 -1.67 -16.80
C GLY A 110 2.04 -0.75 -15.66
N THR A 111 1.63 -1.04 -14.42
CA THR A 111 2.01 -0.29 -13.22
C THR A 111 3.21 -0.91 -12.49
N ALA A 112 3.70 -2.07 -12.93
CA ALA A 112 4.86 -2.71 -12.35
C ALA A 112 6.14 -1.89 -12.59
N ASN A 113 6.81 -1.52 -11.50
CA ASN A 113 8.09 -0.85 -11.52
C ASN A 113 9.14 -1.70 -10.78
N PHE A 114 10.07 -2.28 -11.52
CA PHE A 114 11.15 -3.10 -11.00
C PHE A 114 12.48 -2.34 -10.85
N LYS A 115 12.44 -1.00 -10.83
CA LYS A 115 13.62 -0.15 -10.69
C LYS A 115 14.42 -0.55 -9.44
N PRO A 116 15.72 -0.78 -9.56
CA PRO A 116 16.55 -1.05 -8.40
C PRO A 116 16.70 0.22 -7.55
N GLY A 117 16.73 0.05 -6.23
CA GLY A 117 16.99 1.15 -5.30
C GLY A 117 16.10 1.11 -4.06
N TYR A 118 16.48 1.93 -3.10
CA TYR A 118 15.83 2.08 -1.80
C TYR A 118 15.71 3.58 -1.47
N GLY A 119 14.90 4.27 -2.26
CA GLY A 119 14.62 5.69 -2.08
C GLY A 119 13.93 6.01 -0.73
N PRO A 120 13.85 7.30 -0.36
CA PRO A 120 13.11 7.74 0.82
C PRO A 120 11.62 7.41 0.64
N THR A 121 10.99 6.99 1.74
CA THR A 121 9.56 6.67 1.79
C THR A 121 8.83 7.62 2.72
N GLY A 122 7.57 7.94 2.41
CA GLY A 122 6.75 8.80 3.26
C GLY A 122 5.52 9.31 2.53
N VAL A 123 4.77 10.16 3.22
CA VAL A 123 3.63 10.87 2.64
C VAL A 123 4.13 12.25 2.19
N ARG A 124 4.05 12.53 0.91
CA ARG A 124 4.66 13.74 0.31
C ARG A 124 4.19 15.03 0.95
N ASP A 125 2.90 15.19 1.10
CA ASP A 125 2.33 16.42 1.68
C ASP A 125 2.69 16.61 3.17
N GLN A 126 2.98 15.53 3.90
CA GLN A 126 3.54 15.63 5.25
C GLN A 126 4.98 16.15 5.20
N VAL A 127 5.78 15.72 4.24
CA VAL A 127 7.19 16.09 4.12
C VAL A 127 7.35 17.48 3.51
N GLU A 128 6.64 17.78 2.42
CA GLU A 128 6.80 19.01 1.67
C GLU A 128 5.95 20.17 2.20
N GLN A 129 4.75 19.88 2.73
CA GLN A 129 3.77 20.89 3.17
C GLN A 129 3.57 20.92 4.69
N GLY A 130 4.26 20.05 5.43
CA GLY A 130 4.11 19.95 6.88
C GLY A 130 2.70 19.54 7.33
N ARG A 131 1.93 18.86 6.45
CA ARG A 131 0.56 18.46 6.76
C ARG A 131 0.53 17.48 7.92
N ARG A 132 -0.31 17.76 8.91
CA ARG A 132 -0.45 16.92 10.10
C ARG A 132 -1.50 15.84 9.86
N TYR A 133 -1.16 14.62 10.24
CA TYR A 133 -2.06 13.45 10.20
C TYR A 133 -2.50 12.97 11.59
N GLY A 134 -2.13 13.72 12.63
CA GLY A 134 -2.37 13.38 14.02
C GLY A 134 -1.22 12.60 14.64
N GLU A 135 -1.08 12.72 15.95
CA GLU A 135 -0.08 12.00 16.74
C GLU A 135 -0.76 10.89 17.54
N GLY A 136 -0.42 9.65 17.25
CA GLY A 136 -1.02 8.49 17.87
C GLY A 136 -2.38 8.08 17.28
N PHE A 137 -2.81 6.87 17.61
CA PHE A 137 -3.96 6.20 17.02
C PHE A 137 -5.25 7.05 17.09
N TRP A 138 -5.67 7.46 18.28
CA TRP A 138 -6.95 8.15 18.47
C TRP A 138 -7.02 9.50 17.78
N SER A 139 -5.93 10.28 17.79
CA SER A 139 -5.92 11.58 17.11
C SER A 139 -5.99 11.43 15.58
N GLN A 140 -5.39 10.38 15.03
CA GLN A 140 -5.49 10.06 13.60
C GLN A 140 -6.92 9.68 13.20
N GLN A 141 -7.59 8.83 14.01
CA GLN A 141 -8.98 8.44 13.77
C GLN A 141 -9.91 9.67 13.82
N TRP A 142 -9.77 10.50 14.85
CA TRP A 142 -10.57 11.71 15.00
C TRP A 142 -10.37 12.71 13.85
N LEU A 143 -9.12 12.93 13.47
CA LEU A 143 -8.78 13.83 12.37
C LEU A 143 -9.35 13.33 11.03
N GLY A 144 -9.33 12.01 10.81
CA GLY A 144 -9.98 11.38 9.65
C GLY A 144 -11.47 11.67 9.58
N LEU A 145 -12.19 11.46 10.69
CA LEU A 145 -13.63 11.75 10.79
C LEU A 145 -13.95 13.23 10.57
N GLN A 146 -13.16 14.13 11.15
CA GLN A 146 -13.35 15.57 10.93
C GLN A 146 -13.18 15.96 9.45
N ARG A 147 -12.19 15.36 8.75
CA ARG A 147 -11.97 15.64 7.33
C ARG A 147 -13.09 15.11 6.45
N LEU A 148 -13.65 13.95 6.77
CA LEU A 148 -14.83 13.45 6.08
C LEU A 148 -16.02 14.41 6.22
N ARG A 149 -16.29 14.86 7.44
CA ARG A 149 -17.38 15.81 7.71
C ARG A 149 -17.21 17.16 7.01
N ASN A 150 -15.98 17.67 6.91
CA ASN A 150 -15.71 18.98 6.33
C ASN A 150 -15.64 18.96 4.79
N ARG A 151 -15.71 17.79 4.15
CA ARG A 151 -15.78 17.62 2.69
C ARG A 151 -17.17 17.28 2.19
N ALA A 152 -18.07 16.92 3.09
CA ALA A 152 -19.51 16.72 2.81
C ALA A 152 -20.27 18.02 3.01
#